data_2246a1d5e3565f9ee7fa1e259aecec61
#
_entry.id   2246a1d5e3565f9ee7fa1e259aecec61
#
_cell.length_a   1.000
_cell.length_b   1.000
_cell.length_c   1.000
_cell.angle_alpha   90.00
_cell.angle_beta   90.00
_cell.angle_gamma   90.00
#
_symmetry.space_group_name_H-M   'P 1'
#
loop_
_entity.id
_entity.type
_entity.pdbx_description
1 polymer ?
#
loop_
_entity_poly.entity_id
_entity_poly.type
_entity_poly.pdbx_seq_one_letter_code
_entity_poly.pdbx_strand_id
1 'polypeptide(L)'
;MVAGGSAVRTIEETRMQPTAPYLTTAYPVTAAHPNTTAYPDTAAHPVTTAHPVTSYAAGGPVAAQGYLVPTVVEQSARGERAYDLYSRLLKDRIVMLTTQIDDASASLLCAQLLHLEAEDPDKDICLYINSPGGSVTSTFAVYDTMQILRPDVSTVCLGMAASGGAVLLAGGAAGKRFTLPNARVLIHQPHGGAQGQSIDIENQAREMAFLRGRMEEILARHTGQPVERIARDTERDYILGAQDAVAYGLVDEILAPRALAGVSAGAGPNGG
;
A
#
# COMPACT_ATOMS: atom_id res chain seq x y z
N MET A 1 47.57 -51.28 6.19
CA MET A 1 46.55 -51.79 5.29
C MET A 1 45.23 -51.76 6.02
N VAL A 2 44.46 -50.68 5.87
CA VAL A 2 43.11 -50.63 6.33
C VAL A 2 42.30 -49.82 5.27
N ALA A 3 41.38 -50.49 4.64
CA ALA A 3 40.48 -49.94 3.65
C ALA A 3 39.32 -49.19 4.36
N GLY A 4 39.15 -47.92 4.08
CA GLY A 4 38.02 -47.12 4.53
C GLY A 4 36.95 -47.07 3.44
N GLY A 5 35.86 -47.77 3.67
CA GLY A 5 34.66 -47.69 2.81
C GLY A 5 33.86 -46.43 3.09
N SER A 6 33.66 -45.61 2.06
CA SER A 6 32.77 -44.47 2.04
C SER A 6 31.33 -44.96 1.83
N ALA A 7 30.46 -44.79 2.81
CA ALA A 7 29.03 -45.04 2.69
C ALA A 7 28.35 -43.82 2.06
N VAL A 8 27.91 -43.95 0.84
CA VAL A 8 27.00 -43.03 0.15
C VAL A 8 25.60 -43.26 0.74
N ARG A 9 25.04 -42.29 1.49
CA ARG A 9 23.63 -42.27 1.89
C ARG A 9 22.79 -41.69 0.75
N THR A 10 21.97 -42.55 0.21
CA THR A 10 20.89 -42.19 -0.71
C THR A 10 19.81 -41.45 0.10
N ILE A 11 19.53 -40.23 -0.31
CA ILE A 11 18.43 -39.43 0.26
C ILE A 11 17.15 -39.87 -0.46
N GLU A 12 16.28 -40.58 0.26
CA GLU A 12 14.92 -40.87 -0.18
C GLU A 12 14.14 -39.57 -0.31
N GLU A 13 13.53 -39.40 -1.48
CA GLU A 13 12.54 -38.37 -1.77
C GLU A 13 11.29 -38.53 -0.86
N THR A 14 11.25 -37.77 0.22
CA THR A 14 9.99 -37.60 0.99
C THR A 14 9.14 -36.57 0.28
N ARG A 15 8.19 -37.07 -0.48
CA ARG A 15 7.10 -36.34 -1.13
C ARG A 15 6.27 -35.67 -0.04
N MET A 16 6.53 -34.38 0.24
CA MET A 16 5.72 -33.58 1.15
C MET A 16 4.47 -33.12 0.42
N GLN A 17 3.30 -33.69 0.80
CA GLN A 17 1.99 -33.23 0.36
C GLN A 17 1.67 -31.88 1.01
N PRO A 18 1.09 -30.91 0.27
CA PRO A 18 0.67 -29.66 0.87
C PRO A 18 -0.67 -29.87 1.58
N THR A 19 -0.63 -30.00 2.89
CA THR A 19 -1.83 -29.87 3.74
C THR A 19 -1.81 -28.48 4.35
N ALA A 20 -2.50 -27.56 3.72
CA ALA A 20 -2.93 -26.34 4.38
C ALA A 20 -4.21 -26.63 5.17
N PRO A 21 -4.24 -26.44 6.49
CA PRO A 21 -5.48 -26.47 7.22
C PRO A 21 -6.18 -25.12 7.10
N TYR A 22 -7.19 -25.04 6.25
CA TYR A 22 -8.19 -23.99 6.38
C TYR A 22 -8.93 -24.24 7.70
N LEU A 23 -8.71 -23.35 8.66
CA LEU A 23 -9.47 -23.29 9.90
C LEU A 23 -10.91 -22.87 9.59
N THR A 24 -11.78 -23.84 9.34
CA THR A 24 -13.23 -23.70 9.47
C THR A 24 -13.58 -23.83 10.95
N THR A 25 -13.45 -22.77 11.71
CA THR A 25 -14.11 -22.65 13.01
C THR A 25 -15.40 -21.88 12.79
N ALA A 26 -16.49 -22.64 12.58
CA ALA A 26 -17.83 -22.10 12.68
C ALA A 26 -18.07 -21.70 14.14
N TYR A 27 -18.29 -20.42 14.41
CA TYR A 27 -18.79 -19.94 15.69
C TYR A 27 -20.28 -20.29 15.78
N PRO A 28 -20.74 -20.96 16.85
CA PRO A 28 -22.17 -21.20 17.03
C PRO A 28 -22.85 -19.88 17.41
N VAL A 29 -23.80 -19.47 16.59
CA VAL A 29 -24.77 -18.42 16.94
C VAL A 29 -25.79 -19.06 17.89
N THR A 30 -25.60 -18.84 19.18
CA THR A 30 -26.66 -19.08 20.18
C THR A 30 -26.52 -18.08 21.30
N ALA A 31 -27.43 -17.12 21.33
CA ALA A 31 -28.20 -16.73 22.52
C ALA A 31 -29.03 -15.49 22.16
N ALA A 32 -30.32 -15.68 22.09
CA ALA A 32 -31.35 -14.65 22.12
C ALA A 32 -31.25 -13.89 23.46
N HIS A 33 -31.06 -12.60 23.44
CA HIS A 33 -31.30 -11.76 24.59
C HIS A 33 -32.80 -11.34 24.62
N PRO A 34 -33.52 -11.63 25.70
CA PRO A 34 -34.84 -11.07 25.89
C PRO A 34 -34.74 -9.73 26.59
N ASN A 35 -34.94 -8.63 25.86
CA ASN A 35 -35.43 -7.37 26.42
C ASN A 35 -35.84 -6.43 25.26
N THR A 36 -37.06 -6.68 24.75
CA THR A 36 -37.81 -5.70 23.99
C THR A 36 -38.65 -4.92 24.98
N THR A 37 -38.16 -3.80 25.49
CA THR A 37 -39.00 -2.73 26.04
C THR A 37 -39.30 -1.77 24.92
N ALA A 38 -40.58 -1.77 24.52
CA ALA A 38 -41.13 -0.82 23.56
C ALA A 38 -40.99 0.62 24.09
N TYR A 39 -40.38 1.49 23.29
CA TYR A 39 -40.42 2.91 23.51
C TYR A 39 -41.73 3.48 22.91
N PRO A 40 -42.43 4.39 23.62
CA PRO A 40 -43.66 4.97 23.11
C PRO A 40 -43.35 5.97 22.02
N ASP A 41 -44.22 5.90 21.02
CA ASP A 41 -44.39 6.79 19.88
C ASP A 41 -44.56 8.25 20.34
N THR A 42 -43.66 9.16 19.97
CA THR A 42 -43.84 10.61 20.15
C THR A 42 -43.53 11.37 18.87
N ALA A 43 -44.63 11.85 18.30
CA ALA A 43 -44.77 13.12 17.56
C ALA A 43 -43.88 13.35 16.33
N ALA A 44 -44.54 13.28 15.20
CA ALA A 44 -44.09 13.80 13.90
C ALA A 44 -43.64 15.27 13.98
N HIS A 45 -42.36 15.51 13.68
CA HIS A 45 -41.90 16.84 13.25
C HIS A 45 -41.85 16.89 11.73
N PRO A 46 -42.31 17.99 11.09
CA PRO A 46 -42.26 18.11 9.65
C PRO A 46 -40.84 18.33 9.18
N VAL A 47 -40.32 17.37 8.43
CA VAL A 47 -39.04 17.50 7.71
C VAL A 47 -39.34 18.31 6.44
N THR A 48 -39.04 19.60 6.46
CA THR A 48 -38.96 20.42 5.26
C THR A 48 -37.50 20.66 4.97
N THR A 49 -37.04 20.09 3.92
CA THR A 49 -36.19 20.55 2.79
C THR A 49 -35.50 19.35 2.17
N ALA A 50 -36.08 18.97 1.02
CA ALA A 50 -35.47 17.98 0.14
C ALA A 50 -34.19 18.57 -0.47
N HIS A 51 -33.02 18.07 -0.07
CA HIS A 51 -31.84 18.15 -0.90
C HIS A 51 -31.98 17.08 -2.00
N PRO A 52 -31.67 17.38 -3.27
CA PRO A 52 -31.74 16.40 -4.31
C PRO A 52 -30.68 15.31 -4.04
N VAL A 53 -31.16 14.15 -3.60
CA VAL A 53 -30.34 12.93 -3.60
C VAL A 53 -30.14 12.58 -5.06
N THR A 54 -28.95 12.83 -5.58
CA THR A 54 -28.58 12.33 -6.89
C THR A 54 -28.61 10.81 -6.80
N SER A 55 -29.65 10.22 -7.42
CA SER A 55 -29.79 8.78 -7.53
C SER A 55 -28.59 8.23 -8.29
N TYR A 56 -27.75 7.45 -7.62
CA TYR A 56 -26.78 6.59 -8.28
C TYR A 56 -27.56 5.51 -9.01
N ALA A 57 -27.74 5.69 -10.32
CA ALA A 57 -28.25 4.65 -11.19
C ALA A 57 -27.27 3.49 -11.21
N ALA A 58 -27.80 2.30 -10.91
CA ALA A 58 -27.07 1.05 -10.94
C ALA A 58 -26.51 0.75 -12.33
N GLY A 59 -25.25 0.32 -12.42
CA GLY A 59 -24.76 -0.52 -13.50
C GLY A 59 -24.17 0.19 -14.72
N GLY A 60 -23.01 0.82 -14.53
CA GLY A 60 -22.04 1.04 -15.59
C GLY A 60 -20.63 0.90 -15.00
N PRO A 61 -19.62 0.51 -15.79
CA PRO A 61 -18.25 0.51 -15.30
C PRO A 61 -17.96 1.92 -14.76
N VAL A 62 -17.43 1.98 -13.53
CA VAL A 62 -17.02 3.25 -12.90
C VAL A 62 -16.01 3.87 -13.85
N ALA A 63 -16.45 4.85 -14.64
CA ALA A 63 -15.55 5.67 -15.43
C ALA A 63 -14.67 6.42 -14.43
N ALA A 64 -13.46 5.93 -14.24
CA ALA A 64 -12.41 6.66 -13.54
C ALA A 64 -12.29 8.00 -14.26
N GLN A 65 -12.70 9.05 -13.62
CA GLN A 65 -12.67 10.46 -14.02
C GLN A 65 -12.04 10.74 -15.40
N GLY A 66 -12.74 10.37 -16.49
CA GLY A 66 -12.44 10.84 -17.84
C GLY A 66 -11.09 10.49 -18.50
N TYR A 67 -10.19 9.77 -17.83
CA TYR A 67 -8.94 9.34 -18.44
C TYR A 67 -9.10 7.98 -19.10
N LEU A 68 -8.97 7.95 -20.43
CA LEU A 68 -8.88 6.69 -21.17
C LEU A 68 -7.56 6.01 -20.81
N VAL A 69 -7.65 4.82 -20.20
CA VAL A 69 -6.46 3.98 -20.01
C VAL A 69 -6.06 3.44 -21.37
N PRO A 70 -4.83 3.72 -21.86
CA PRO A 70 -4.38 3.23 -23.15
C PRO A 70 -4.36 1.70 -23.21
N THR A 71 -4.69 1.15 -24.37
CA THR A 71 -4.55 -0.28 -24.65
C THR A 71 -3.20 -0.52 -25.32
N VAL A 72 -2.48 -1.53 -24.86
CA VAL A 72 -1.20 -2.01 -25.42
C VAL A 72 -1.45 -3.36 -26.07
N VAL A 73 -0.98 -3.52 -27.33
CA VAL A 73 -1.07 -4.79 -28.05
C VAL A 73 0.29 -5.48 -28.02
N GLU A 74 0.34 -6.68 -27.47
CA GLU A 74 1.53 -7.52 -27.42
C GLU A 74 1.41 -8.61 -28.51
N GLN A 75 2.40 -8.67 -29.40
CA GLN A 75 2.49 -9.72 -30.40
C GLN A 75 3.30 -10.90 -29.85
N SER A 76 2.74 -12.10 -29.88
CA SER A 76 3.40 -13.33 -29.50
C SER A 76 3.30 -14.37 -30.60
N ALA A 77 4.09 -15.43 -30.51
CA ALA A 77 4.01 -16.58 -31.44
C ALA A 77 2.62 -17.26 -31.45
N ARG A 78 1.75 -16.96 -30.48
CA ARG A 78 0.37 -17.46 -30.34
C ARG A 78 -0.70 -16.47 -30.81
N GLY A 79 -0.31 -15.32 -31.38
CA GLY A 79 -1.19 -14.25 -31.83
C GLY A 79 -1.06 -12.96 -31.02
N GLU A 80 -1.93 -12.01 -31.30
CA GLU A 80 -1.98 -10.71 -30.66
C GLU A 80 -2.86 -10.77 -29.39
N ARG A 81 -2.38 -10.11 -28.31
CA ARG A 81 -3.15 -9.90 -27.09
C ARG A 81 -3.19 -8.42 -26.74
N ALA A 82 -4.38 -7.91 -26.52
CA ALA A 82 -4.59 -6.55 -26.04
C ALA A 82 -4.70 -6.55 -24.52
N TYR A 83 -4.00 -5.63 -23.86
CA TYR A 83 -4.06 -5.36 -22.43
C TYR A 83 -4.33 -3.88 -22.21
N ASP A 84 -5.07 -3.50 -21.18
CA ASP A 84 -4.94 -2.15 -20.67
C ASP A 84 -3.54 -1.94 -20.07
N LEU A 85 -3.11 -0.68 -19.97
CA LEU A 85 -1.75 -0.37 -19.54
C LEU A 85 -1.44 -0.89 -18.14
N TYR A 86 -2.40 -0.80 -17.19
CA TYR A 86 -2.17 -1.26 -15.82
C TYR A 86 -2.07 -2.79 -15.73
N SER A 87 -2.91 -3.51 -16.45
CA SER A 87 -2.81 -4.98 -16.57
C SER A 87 -1.48 -5.40 -17.21
N ARG A 88 -0.97 -4.62 -18.17
CA ARG A 88 0.35 -4.90 -18.76
C ARG A 88 1.49 -4.65 -17.78
N LEU A 89 1.43 -3.57 -17.00
CA LEU A 89 2.40 -3.30 -15.92
C LEU A 89 2.36 -4.37 -14.84
N LEU A 90 1.17 -4.81 -14.44
CA LEU A 90 1.00 -5.87 -13.44
C LEU A 90 1.70 -7.17 -13.87
N LYS A 91 1.64 -7.51 -15.15
CA LYS A 91 2.37 -8.67 -15.72
C LYS A 91 3.89 -8.55 -15.55
N ASP A 92 4.42 -7.32 -15.51
CA ASP A 92 5.82 -7.03 -15.21
C ASP A 92 6.07 -6.83 -13.69
N ARG A 93 5.11 -7.23 -12.85
CA ARG A 93 5.13 -7.12 -11.39
C ARG A 93 5.19 -5.69 -10.86
N ILE A 94 4.65 -4.75 -11.65
CA ILE A 94 4.55 -3.34 -11.31
C ILE A 94 3.13 -3.03 -10.87
N VAL A 95 2.99 -2.54 -9.65
CA VAL A 95 1.75 -2.09 -9.03
C VAL A 95 1.78 -0.57 -8.88
N MET A 96 0.67 0.10 -9.16
CA MET A 96 0.57 1.56 -9.12
C MET A 96 -0.43 2.02 -8.06
N LEU A 97 0.04 2.79 -7.08
CA LEU A 97 -0.79 3.55 -6.15
C LEU A 97 -0.74 5.04 -6.52
N THR A 98 -1.70 5.51 -7.32
CA THR A 98 -1.72 6.88 -7.85
C THR A 98 -2.96 7.69 -7.42
N THR A 99 -3.68 7.20 -6.42
CA THR A 99 -4.91 7.80 -5.90
C THR A 99 -4.86 7.94 -4.39
N GLN A 100 -5.92 8.50 -3.82
CA GLN A 100 -6.17 8.42 -2.39
C GLN A 100 -6.36 6.95 -1.97
N ILE A 101 -5.93 6.62 -0.75
CA ILE A 101 -6.11 5.30 -0.16
C ILE A 101 -7.48 5.24 0.50
N ASP A 102 -8.35 4.42 -0.06
CA ASP A 102 -9.68 4.08 0.44
C ASP A 102 -9.86 2.56 0.44
N ASP A 103 -11.04 2.09 0.86
CA ASP A 103 -11.31 0.66 0.95
C ASP A 103 -11.24 -0.04 -0.42
N ALA A 104 -11.64 0.65 -1.49
CA ALA A 104 -11.65 0.08 -2.83
C ALA A 104 -10.22 -0.03 -3.39
N SER A 105 -9.43 1.06 -3.30
CA SER A 105 -8.03 1.07 -3.75
C SER A 105 -7.16 0.12 -2.94
N ALA A 106 -7.35 0.05 -1.62
CA ALA A 106 -6.63 -0.88 -0.76
C ALA A 106 -6.97 -2.35 -1.07
N SER A 107 -8.25 -2.68 -1.25
CA SER A 107 -8.67 -4.03 -1.63
C SER A 107 -8.06 -4.46 -2.96
N LEU A 108 -8.03 -3.55 -3.94
CA LEU A 108 -7.41 -3.81 -5.25
C LEU A 108 -5.90 -4.02 -5.12
N LEU A 109 -5.20 -3.19 -4.35
CA LEU A 109 -3.77 -3.34 -4.10
C LEU A 109 -3.45 -4.68 -3.42
N CYS A 110 -4.16 -5.04 -2.36
CA CYS A 110 -3.99 -6.32 -1.68
C CYS A 110 -4.21 -7.50 -2.64
N ALA A 111 -5.27 -7.44 -3.47
CA ALA A 111 -5.53 -8.48 -4.46
C ALA A 111 -4.42 -8.61 -5.52
N GLN A 112 -3.87 -7.49 -6.00
CA GLN A 112 -2.73 -7.48 -6.94
C GLN A 112 -1.47 -8.08 -6.31
N LEU A 113 -1.17 -7.70 -5.07
CA LEU A 113 -0.01 -8.20 -4.33
C LEU A 113 -0.10 -9.72 -4.12
N LEU A 114 -1.25 -10.21 -3.64
CA LEU A 114 -1.50 -11.65 -3.44
C LEU A 114 -1.48 -12.44 -4.76
N HIS A 115 -2.00 -11.85 -5.84
CA HIS A 115 -1.93 -12.46 -7.17
C HIS A 115 -0.49 -12.64 -7.65
N LEU A 116 0.34 -11.61 -7.48
CA LEU A 116 1.75 -11.65 -7.88
C LEU A 116 2.57 -12.65 -7.05
N GLU A 117 2.29 -12.78 -5.75
CA GLU A 117 2.89 -13.83 -4.92
C GLU A 117 2.50 -15.22 -5.43
N ALA A 118 1.22 -15.44 -5.75
CA ALA A 118 0.74 -16.72 -6.27
C ALA A 118 1.33 -17.08 -7.64
N GLU A 119 1.67 -16.09 -8.49
CA GLU A 119 2.33 -16.32 -9.77
C GLU A 119 3.81 -16.72 -9.63
N ASP A 120 4.56 -15.99 -8.81
CA ASP A 120 5.99 -16.26 -8.59
C ASP A 120 6.42 -15.68 -7.21
N PRO A 121 6.51 -16.52 -6.18
CA PRO A 121 6.84 -16.08 -4.82
C PRO A 121 8.31 -15.68 -4.64
N ASP A 122 9.17 -15.92 -5.62
CA ASP A 122 10.61 -15.65 -5.50
C ASP A 122 11.06 -14.37 -6.23
N LYS A 123 10.12 -13.69 -6.93
CA LYS A 123 10.41 -12.44 -7.61
C LYS A 123 9.82 -11.25 -6.89
N ASP A 124 10.61 -10.19 -6.78
CA ASP A 124 10.20 -8.92 -6.19
C ASP A 124 8.96 -8.33 -6.88
N ILE A 125 8.19 -7.56 -6.10
CA ILE A 125 7.07 -6.74 -6.57
C ILE A 125 7.51 -5.29 -6.46
N CYS A 126 7.21 -4.46 -7.46
CA CYS A 126 7.54 -3.04 -7.45
C CYS A 126 6.26 -2.20 -7.29
N LEU A 127 6.14 -1.50 -6.16
CA LEU A 127 5.02 -0.61 -5.85
C LEU A 127 5.45 0.85 -6.09
N TYR A 128 4.89 1.46 -7.14
CA TYR A 128 5.06 2.88 -7.45
C TYR A 128 3.98 3.71 -6.74
N ILE A 129 4.41 4.77 -6.02
CA ILE A 129 3.54 5.55 -5.16
C ILE A 129 3.54 7.02 -5.63
N ASN A 130 2.35 7.55 -5.90
CA ASN A 130 2.04 8.96 -6.06
C ASN A 130 0.68 9.24 -5.42
N SER A 131 0.65 9.32 -4.09
CA SER A 131 -0.60 9.30 -3.32
C SER A 131 -0.58 10.34 -2.19
N PRO A 132 -1.71 11.04 -1.97
CA PRO A 132 -1.87 11.91 -0.81
C PRO A 132 -2.11 11.14 0.50
N GLY A 133 -2.14 9.80 0.47
CA GLY A 133 -2.56 8.97 1.59
C GLY A 133 -4.07 8.77 1.66
N GLY A 134 -4.63 8.55 2.84
CA GLY A 134 -6.06 8.33 3.00
C GLY A 134 -6.43 7.60 4.29
N SER A 135 -7.38 6.66 4.20
CA SER A 135 -7.86 5.87 5.34
C SER A 135 -6.73 5.11 6.02
N VAL A 136 -6.63 5.24 7.35
CA VAL A 136 -5.57 4.57 8.14
C VAL A 136 -5.77 3.07 8.11
N THR A 137 -7.00 2.58 8.30
CA THR A 137 -7.29 1.14 8.30
C THR A 137 -7.04 0.50 6.95
N SER A 138 -7.40 1.19 5.86
CA SER A 138 -7.11 0.76 4.49
C SER A 138 -5.60 0.78 4.20
N THR A 139 -4.85 1.76 4.74
CA THR A 139 -3.38 1.79 4.68
C THR A 139 -2.78 0.58 5.41
N PHE A 140 -3.26 0.26 6.61
CA PHE A 140 -2.77 -0.90 7.37
C PHE A 140 -3.06 -2.22 6.65
N ALA A 141 -4.22 -2.36 6.00
CA ALA A 141 -4.51 -3.55 5.22
C ALA A 141 -3.47 -3.80 4.10
N VAL A 142 -3.07 -2.74 3.38
CA VAL A 142 -2.02 -2.85 2.35
C VAL A 142 -0.65 -3.09 2.99
N TYR A 143 -0.32 -2.34 4.06
CA TYR A 143 0.95 -2.49 4.77
C TYR A 143 1.14 -3.91 5.31
N ASP A 144 0.16 -4.43 6.04
CA ASP A 144 0.24 -5.78 6.60
C ASP A 144 0.31 -6.83 5.48
N THR A 145 -0.42 -6.64 4.37
CA THR A 145 -0.28 -7.49 3.20
C THR A 145 1.15 -7.48 2.67
N MET A 146 1.77 -6.30 2.49
CA MET A 146 3.18 -6.20 2.06
C MET A 146 4.13 -6.95 2.99
N GLN A 147 3.86 -6.95 4.31
CA GLN A 147 4.75 -7.58 5.31
C GLN A 147 4.63 -9.10 5.39
N ILE A 148 3.48 -9.68 5.02
CA ILE A 148 3.27 -11.14 5.08
C ILE A 148 3.67 -11.87 3.79
N LEU A 149 3.83 -11.13 2.68
CA LEU A 149 4.22 -11.71 1.39
C LEU A 149 5.64 -12.29 1.46
N ARG A 150 5.86 -13.38 0.74
CA ARG A 150 7.19 -13.97 0.56
C ARG A 150 8.08 -13.12 -0.37
N PRO A 151 7.59 -12.57 -1.52
CA PRO A 151 8.37 -11.65 -2.33
C PRO A 151 8.67 -10.36 -1.58
N ASP A 152 9.85 -9.80 -1.79
CA ASP A 152 10.15 -8.45 -1.35
C ASP A 152 9.30 -7.44 -2.13
N VAL A 153 8.71 -6.48 -1.42
CA VAL A 153 8.01 -5.36 -2.04
C VAL A 153 8.94 -4.15 -2.08
N SER A 154 9.47 -3.87 -3.27
CA SER A 154 10.22 -2.63 -3.54
C SER A 154 9.26 -1.47 -3.68
N THR A 155 9.59 -0.29 -3.15
CA THR A 155 8.73 0.90 -3.20
C THR A 155 9.44 2.07 -3.87
N VAL A 156 8.69 2.85 -4.68
CA VAL A 156 9.24 4.00 -5.41
C VAL A 156 8.29 5.19 -5.30
N CYS A 157 8.72 6.28 -4.69
CA CYS A 157 7.99 7.54 -4.69
C CYS A 157 8.19 8.29 -6.01
N LEU A 158 7.11 8.49 -6.80
CA LEU A 158 7.15 9.21 -8.08
C LEU A 158 7.08 10.73 -7.91
N GLY A 159 6.00 11.23 -7.35
CA GLY A 159 5.75 12.66 -7.16
C GLY A 159 5.58 13.00 -5.69
N MET A 160 4.63 12.31 -5.05
CA MET A 160 4.33 12.51 -3.62
C MET A 160 3.96 11.19 -2.96
N ALA A 161 4.49 10.96 -1.77
CA ALA A 161 4.01 9.96 -0.84
C ALA A 161 3.67 10.65 0.48
N ALA A 162 2.37 10.88 0.73
CA ALA A 162 1.92 11.58 1.92
C ALA A 162 1.10 10.67 2.84
N SER A 163 1.22 10.90 4.17
CA SER A 163 0.39 10.22 5.17
C SER A 163 0.49 8.69 5.04
N GLY A 164 -0.62 7.98 4.80
CA GLY A 164 -0.63 6.54 4.53
C GLY A 164 0.29 6.15 3.36
N GLY A 165 0.43 7.00 2.33
CA GLY A 165 1.38 6.76 1.23
C GLY A 165 2.85 6.74 1.69
N ALA A 166 3.22 7.58 2.67
CA ALA A 166 4.55 7.58 3.26
C ALA A 166 4.79 6.33 4.13
N VAL A 167 3.75 5.85 4.81
CA VAL A 167 3.81 4.58 5.57
C VAL A 167 4.07 3.40 4.64
N LEU A 168 3.37 3.32 3.51
CA LEU A 168 3.58 2.26 2.52
C LEU A 168 4.96 2.38 1.86
N LEU A 169 5.43 3.59 1.56
CA LEU A 169 6.77 3.83 1.02
C LEU A 169 7.85 3.31 1.97
N ALA A 170 7.78 3.73 3.24
CA ALA A 170 8.73 3.29 4.26
C ALA A 170 8.62 1.80 4.56
N GLY A 171 7.42 1.21 4.40
CA GLY A 171 7.13 -0.20 4.61
C GLY A 171 7.67 -1.16 3.55
N GLY A 172 8.32 -0.66 2.50
CA GLY A 172 9.03 -1.47 1.52
C GLY A 172 10.20 -2.26 2.12
N ALA A 173 10.69 -3.26 1.40
CA ALA A 173 11.83 -4.07 1.80
C ALA A 173 13.08 -3.19 1.99
N ALA A 174 13.84 -3.45 3.05
CA ALA A 174 15.05 -2.70 3.37
C ALA A 174 16.06 -2.75 2.20
N GLY A 175 16.62 -1.62 1.81
CA GLY A 175 17.51 -1.47 0.66
C GLY A 175 16.79 -1.41 -0.69
N LYS A 176 15.45 -1.49 -0.72
CA LYS A 176 14.62 -1.48 -1.94
C LYS A 176 13.55 -0.37 -1.91
N ARG A 177 13.77 0.69 -1.12
CA ARG A 177 12.89 1.84 -1.00
C ARG A 177 13.51 3.03 -1.71
N PHE A 178 12.83 3.56 -2.72
CA PHE A 178 13.39 4.55 -3.61
C PHE A 178 12.52 5.81 -3.69
N THR A 179 13.15 6.92 -4.07
CA THR A 179 12.44 8.16 -4.40
C THR A 179 13.03 8.79 -5.66
N LEU A 180 12.21 9.53 -6.42
CA LEU A 180 12.71 10.36 -7.50
C LEU A 180 13.26 11.68 -6.95
N PRO A 181 14.17 12.37 -7.67
CA PRO A 181 14.87 13.56 -7.17
C PRO A 181 13.95 14.72 -6.75
N ASN A 182 12.81 14.88 -7.41
CA ASN A 182 11.86 15.98 -7.18
C ASN A 182 10.63 15.54 -6.36
N ALA A 183 10.59 14.29 -5.91
CA ALA A 183 9.49 13.77 -5.12
C ALA A 183 9.47 14.38 -3.70
N ARG A 184 8.31 14.35 -3.08
CA ARG A 184 8.06 14.82 -1.71
C ARG A 184 7.49 13.69 -0.87
N VAL A 185 8.01 13.54 0.33
CA VAL A 185 7.46 12.64 1.32
C VAL A 185 6.92 13.46 2.47
N LEU A 186 5.66 13.24 2.85
CA LEU A 186 5.00 13.97 3.93
C LEU A 186 4.53 12.97 4.99
N ILE A 187 4.98 13.18 6.22
CA ILE A 187 4.50 12.44 7.39
C ILE A 187 3.76 13.38 8.33
N HIS A 188 2.64 12.91 8.87
CA HIS A 188 1.84 13.61 9.85
C HIS A 188 0.95 12.64 10.62
N GLN A 189 0.39 13.08 11.75
CA GLN A 189 -0.57 12.29 12.51
C GLN A 189 -1.90 12.12 11.75
N PRO A 190 -2.68 11.06 12.05
CA PRO A 190 -3.99 10.86 11.46
C PRO A 190 -4.92 12.06 11.69
N HIS A 191 -5.69 12.43 10.67
CA HIS A 191 -6.76 13.40 10.79
C HIS A 191 -8.09 12.67 10.97
N GLY A 192 -8.97 13.23 11.79
CA GLY A 192 -10.30 12.69 11.97
C GLY A 192 -11.17 13.63 12.80
N GLY A 193 -12.47 13.35 12.84
CA GLY A 193 -13.46 14.01 13.66
C GLY A 193 -14.30 12.97 14.38
N ALA A 194 -14.88 13.34 15.52
CA ALA A 194 -15.80 12.52 16.28
C ALA A 194 -17.14 13.23 16.42
N GLN A 195 -18.25 12.50 16.25
CA GLN A 195 -19.60 13.00 16.42
C GLN A 195 -20.44 11.94 17.14
N GLY A 196 -21.43 12.40 17.90
CA GLY A 196 -22.32 11.50 18.63
C GLY A 196 -22.45 11.90 20.10
N GLN A 197 -22.83 10.95 20.94
CA GLN A 197 -22.89 11.13 22.40
C GLN A 197 -21.46 11.17 22.96
N SER A 198 -21.31 11.71 24.19
CA SER A 198 -19.97 11.88 24.81
C SER A 198 -19.17 10.58 24.86
N ILE A 199 -19.81 9.45 25.15
CA ILE A 199 -19.15 8.14 25.20
C ILE A 199 -18.67 7.69 23.82
N ASP A 200 -19.40 8.01 22.74
CA ASP A 200 -19.00 7.70 21.36
C ASP A 200 -17.78 8.53 20.97
N ILE A 201 -17.77 9.81 21.35
CA ILE A 201 -16.62 10.72 21.14
C ILE A 201 -15.38 10.22 21.88
N GLU A 202 -15.52 9.79 23.14
CA GLU A 202 -14.42 9.20 23.91
C GLU A 202 -13.87 7.92 23.27
N ASN A 203 -14.75 7.03 22.78
CA ASN A 203 -14.35 5.81 22.11
C ASN A 203 -13.61 6.11 20.81
N GLN A 204 -14.10 7.06 20.00
CA GLN A 204 -13.45 7.47 18.75
C GLN A 204 -12.09 8.15 19.02
N ALA A 205 -11.98 8.97 20.08
CA ALA A 205 -10.71 9.59 20.47
C ALA A 205 -9.68 8.54 20.91
N ARG A 206 -10.13 7.50 21.63
CA ARG A 206 -9.27 6.39 22.06
C ARG A 206 -8.77 5.57 20.88
N GLU A 207 -9.64 5.27 19.92
CA GLU A 207 -9.28 4.58 18.67
C GLU A 207 -8.30 5.42 17.84
N MET A 208 -8.54 6.71 17.68
CA MET A 208 -7.62 7.62 16.98
C MET A 208 -6.23 7.63 17.62
N ALA A 209 -6.15 7.66 18.94
CA ALA A 209 -4.88 7.61 19.67
C ALA A 209 -4.15 6.28 19.47
N PHE A 210 -4.89 5.17 19.42
CA PHE A 210 -4.35 3.84 19.13
C PHE A 210 -3.77 3.79 17.71
N LEU A 211 -4.55 4.20 16.69
CA LEU A 211 -4.11 4.21 15.29
C LEU A 211 -2.89 5.11 15.08
N ARG A 212 -2.85 6.28 15.74
CA ARG A 212 -1.69 7.17 15.75
C ARG A 212 -0.45 6.46 16.26
N GLY A 213 -0.53 5.86 17.45
CA GLY A 213 0.59 5.12 18.05
C GLY A 213 1.10 4.00 17.13
N ARG A 214 0.19 3.26 16.48
CA ARG A 214 0.57 2.21 15.52
C ARG A 214 1.32 2.76 14.30
N MET A 215 0.88 3.89 13.74
CA MET A 215 1.59 4.55 12.63
C MET A 215 2.99 5.02 13.05
N GLU A 216 3.12 5.60 14.24
CA GLU A 216 4.39 6.05 14.80
C GLU A 216 5.36 4.86 14.99
N GLU A 217 4.89 3.74 15.52
CA GLU A 217 5.67 2.51 15.68
C GLU A 217 6.13 1.92 14.33
N ILE A 218 5.25 1.90 13.32
CA ILE A 218 5.59 1.43 11.98
C ILE A 218 6.69 2.31 11.38
N LEU A 219 6.51 3.63 11.40
CA LEU A 219 7.50 4.56 10.89
C LEU A 219 8.83 4.44 11.64
N ALA A 220 8.82 4.33 12.97
CA ALA A 220 10.03 4.15 13.78
C ALA A 220 10.78 2.86 13.38
N ARG A 221 10.06 1.76 13.20
CA ARG A 221 10.62 0.46 12.79
C ARG A 221 11.37 0.56 11.47
N HIS A 222 10.77 1.20 10.47
CA HIS A 222 11.31 1.25 9.11
C HIS A 222 12.36 2.34 8.90
N THR A 223 12.28 3.44 9.66
CA THR A 223 13.23 4.56 9.55
C THR A 223 14.43 4.44 10.47
N GLY A 224 14.32 3.60 11.52
CA GLY A 224 15.32 3.55 12.59
C GLY A 224 15.30 4.76 13.51
N GLN A 225 14.33 5.68 13.38
CA GLN A 225 14.17 6.82 14.28
C GLN A 225 13.49 6.40 15.58
N PRO A 226 13.83 7.05 16.72
CA PRO A 226 13.09 6.85 17.96
C PRO A 226 11.61 7.23 17.80
N VAL A 227 10.70 6.49 18.44
CA VAL A 227 9.24 6.73 18.37
C VAL A 227 8.90 8.15 18.83
N GLU A 228 9.60 8.66 19.84
CA GLU A 228 9.39 10.01 20.37
C GLU A 228 9.79 11.10 19.36
N ARG A 229 10.75 10.81 18.47
CA ARG A 229 11.09 11.71 17.36
C ARG A 229 9.99 11.67 16.30
N ILE A 230 9.56 10.49 15.91
CA ILE A 230 8.43 10.34 14.97
C ILE A 230 7.20 11.08 15.50
N ALA A 231 6.83 10.89 16.76
CA ALA A 231 5.67 11.53 17.38
C ALA A 231 5.75 13.06 17.33
N ARG A 232 6.93 13.65 17.59
CA ARG A 232 7.13 15.10 17.48
C ARG A 232 7.07 15.60 16.04
N ASP A 233 7.76 14.91 15.13
CA ASP A 233 7.87 15.33 13.74
C ASP A 233 6.53 15.18 12.99
N THR A 234 5.68 14.22 13.40
CA THR A 234 4.33 14.00 12.83
C THR A 234 3.23 14.84 13.50
N GLU A 235 3.52 15.63 14.52
CA GLU A 235 2.50 16.47 15.18
C GLU A 235 1.85 17.46 14.19
N ARG A 236 2.60 17.92 13.19
CA ARG A 236 2.15 18.71 12.04
C ARG A 236 2.74 18.14 10.76
N ASP A 237 2.36 18.72 9.63
CA ASP A 237 2.92 18.33 8.33
C ASP A 237 4.43 18.47 8.32
N TYR A 238 5.12 17.35 8.22
CA TYR A 238 6.57 17.30 8.07
C TYR A 238 6.92 16.84 6.65
N ILE A 239 7.33 17.79 5.83
CA ILE A 239 7.57 17.59 4.39
C ILE A 239 9.06 17.46 4.14
N LEU A 240 9.47 16.34 3.54
CA LEU A 240 10.85 16.03 3.21
C LEU A 240 11.06 16.03 1.70
N GLY A 241 12.18 16.61 1.26
CA GLY A 241 12.71 16.39 -0.08
C GLY A 241 13.40 15.04 -0.19
N ALA A 242 13.86 14.70 -1.39
CA ALA A 242 14.46 13.38 -1.64
C ALA A 242 15.67 13.09 -0.72
N GLN A 243 16.60 14.06 -0.56
CA GLN A 243 17.79 13.90 0.31
C GLN A 243 17.40 13.75 1.78
N ASP A 244 16.43 14.56 2.24
CA ASP A 244 15.97 14.53 3.62
C ASP A 244 15.25 13.21 3.92
N ALA A 245 14.48 12.67 2.95
CA ALA A 245 13.81 11.39 3.08
C ALA A 245 14.78 10.22 3.23
N VAL A 246 15.92 10.24 2.50
CA VAL A 246 17.01 9.28 2.69
C VAL A 246 17.67 9.47 4.07
N ALA A 247 18.02 10.69 4.43
CA ALA A 247 18.68 10.99 5.72
C ALA A 247 17.78 10.65 6.92
N TYR A 248 16.47 10.73 6.75
CA TYR A 248 15.48 10.35 7.78
C TYR A 248 15.27 8.84 7.87
N GLY A 249 15.57 8.09 6.80
CA GLY A 249 15.40 6.66 6.71
C GLY A 249 14.06 6.20 6.12
N LEU A 250 13.26 7.12 5.56
CA LEU A 250 11.98 6.79 4.90
C LEU A 250 12.20 6.03 3.58
N VAL A 251 13.32 6.29 2.92
CA VAL A 251 13.76 5.60 1.71
C VAL A 251 15.26 5.31 1.79
N ASP A 252 15.75 4.40 0.97
CA ASP A 252 17.14 3.96 0.97
C ASP A 252 17.99 4.73 -0.05
N GLU A 253 17.40 5.10 -1.21
CA GLU A 253 18.15 5.69 -2.31
C GLU A 253 17.30 6.64 -3.18
N ILE A 254 17.98 7.62 -3.81
CA ILE A 254 17.38 8.48 -4.83
C ILE A 254 17.74 7.90 -6.19
N LEU A 255 16.74 7.56 -7.01
CA LEU A 255 16.96 7.09 -8.36
C LEU A 255 17.51 8.27 -9.22
N ALA A 256 18.78 8.21 -9.55
CA ALA A 256 19.42 9.24 -10.35
C ALA A 256 18.86 9.27 -11.78
N PRO A 257 18.76 10.46 -12.40
CA PRO A 257 18.48 10.57 -13.83
C PRO A 257 19.54 9.78 -14.61
N ARG A 258 19.11 9.05 -15.64
CA ARG A 258 20.07 8.43 -16.57
C ARG A 258 20.97 9.53 -17.09
N ALA A 259 22.28 9.45 -16.86
CA ALA A 259 23.24 10.30 -17.51
C ALA A 259 23.01 10.17 -19.02
N LEU A 260 22.64 11.26 -19.68
CA LEU A 260 22.54 11.28 -21.14
C LEU A 260 23.95 10.97 -21.65
N ALA A 261 24.14 9.77 -22.16
CA ALA A 261 25.40 9.36 -22.77
C ALA A 261 25.71 10.35 -23.92
N GLY A 262 26.74 11.18 -23.72
CA GLY A 262 27.40 11.90 -24.81
C GLY A 262 26.71 13.12 -25.37
N VAL A 263 26.62 14.22 -24.57
CA VAL A 263 26.88 15.53 -25.14
C VAL A 263 28.31 15.90 -24.71
N SER A 264 29.30 15.38 -25.41
CA SER A 264 30.61 15.95 -25.38
C SER A 264 30.45 17.39 -25.87
N ALA A 265 30.72 18.37 -24.99
CA ALA A 265 30.91 19.75 -25.40
C ALA A 265 31.98 19.76 -26.51
N GLY A 266 31.53 19.92 -27.75
CA GLY A 266 32.42 20.07 -28.88
C GLY A 266 33.31 21.27 -28.58
N ALA A 267 34.60 21.01 -28.39
CA ALA A 267 35.64 22.03 -28.40
C ALA A 267 35.48 22.76 -29.73
N GLY A 268 35.06 24.03 -29.68
CA GLY A 268 35.03 24.89 -30.83
C GLY A 268 36.43 24.97 -31.42
N PRO A 269 36.57 25.00 -32.78
CA PRO A 269 37.86 25.19 -33.40
C PRO A 269 38.34 26.58 -33.12
N ASN A 270 39.46 26.68 -32.39
CA ASN A 270 40.24 27.90 -32.36
C ASN A 270 40.74 28.17 -33.79
N GLY A 271 40.11 29.16 -34.47
CA GLY A 271 40.61 29.75 -35.67
C GLY A 271 41.80 30.67 -35.35
N GLY A 272 42.90 30.38 -35.99
CA GLY A 272 44.09 31.23 -36.01
C GLY A 272 43.88 32.51 -36.80
#